data_79105fcc3e1401545b43fd26a086a5f3
#
_entry.id   79105fcc3e1401545b43fd26a086a5f3
#
_cell.length_a   1.000
_cell.length_b   1.000
_cell.length_c   1.000
_cell.angle_alpha   90.00
_cell.angle_beta   90.00
_cell.angle_gamma   90.00
#
_symmetry.space_group_name_H-M   'P 1'
#
loop_
_entity.id
_entity.type
_entity.pdbx_description
1 polymer ?
#
loop_
_entity_poly.entity_id
_entity_poly.type
_entity_poly.pdbx_seq_one_letter_code
_entity_poly.pdbx_strand_id
1 'polypeptide(L)'
;MDKFDTQEKIMDLVKECAEFYQQGELLEAMACCDEIIKLDPTSVVGYYNQGIMLFEEEHFDLSNHCYDQIIKIDPKHIESWVKKGINLFMLEEYEESIVCFDEAIRIDPKDYLQWVNKGKSLYALQNFSECMTCYDKAIKINDKDANVLFLKSRLLYELGNYEESIQFCDKVICIESKDSHTWLIKGMSLLHLGKYEESIVCFDEIIGFEDVDHYSICGAWNEKGLAHRNLGNYEESIVCFDKVIEIDPNYENAWSNRGNSLRDIEKFEESVLSCDEAIKINPEFAGAWSNKGLSLHSLKKYEEAVSCYDKVIEIDPDFENIWYNKGWALDRLNRKKESQLCFDKVDQLNNEKTVNFVDSITGINSNN
;
A
#
# COMPACT_ATOMS: atom_id res chain seq x y z
N MET A 1 -39.54 -1.15 41.05
CA MET A 1 -38.22 -1.40 41.64
C MET A 1 -37.70 -0.09 42.20
N ASP A 2 -37.17 -0.08 43.41
CA ASP A 2 -36.53 1.12 43.95
C ASP A 2 -35.28 1.43 43.15
N LYS A 3 -34.92 2.70 43.06
CA LYS A 3 -33.76 3.17 42.27
C LYS A 3 -32.42 2.50 42.72
N PHE A 4 -32.38 2.12 43.99
CA PHE A 4 -31.24 1.40 44.59
C PHE A 4 -31.19 -0.05 44.10
N ASP A 5 -32.31 -0.78 44.11
CA ASP A 5 -32.42 -2.16 43.61
C ASP A 5 -32.06 -2.26 42.12
N THR A 6 -32.43 -1.23 41.32
CA THR A 6 -32.10 -1.17 39.88
C THR A 6 -30.62 -1.02 39.66
N GLN A 7 -29.92 -0.22 40.47
CA GLN A 7 -28.50 0.05 40.31
C GLN A 7 -27.65 -1.15 40.74
N GLU A 8 -28.06 -1.86 41.81
CA GLU A 8 -27.42 -3.12 42.24
C GLU A 8 -27.56 -4.19 41.16
N LYS A 9 -28.74 -4.36 40.56
CA LYS A 9 -28.99 -5.31 39.48
C LYS A 9 -28.12 -4.98 38.23
N ILE A 10 -27.96 -3.70 37.86
CA ILE A 10 -27.10 -3.30 36.75
C ILE A 10 -25.63 -3.67 37.03
N MET A 11 -25.16 -3.45 38.26
CA MET A 11 -23.79 -3.82 38.63
C MET A 11 -23.53 -5.33 38.54
N ASP A 12 -24.52 -6.15 38.91
CA ASP A 12 -24.41 -7.61 38.80
C ASP A 12 -24.42 -8.05 37.33
N LEU A 13 -25.33 -7.49 36.52
CA LEU A 13 -25.35 -7.76 35.08
C LEU A 13 -24.05 -7.33 34.37
N VAL A 14 -23.39 -6.25 34.80
CA VAL A 14 -22.07 -5.84 34.23
C VAL A 14 -21.01 -6.87 34.55
N LYS A 15 -21.02 -7.47 35.76
CA LYS A 15 -20.07 -8.55 36.11
C LYS A 15 -20.36 -9.81 35.31
N GLU A 16 -21.62 -10.25 35.21
CA GLU A 16 -22.04 -11.41 34.43
C GLU A 16 -21.64 -11.21 32.92
N CYS A 17 -21.90 -10.02 32.38
CA CYS A 17 -21.49 -9.67 31.03
C CYS A 17 -19.97 -9.84 30.82
N ALA A 18 -19.14 -9.36 31.76
CA ALA A 18 -17.68 -9.51 31.68
C ALA A 18 -17.25 -10.98 31.81
N GLU A 19 -17.91 -11.79 32.65
CA GLU A 19 -17.63 -13.22 32.78
C GLU A 19 -17.95 -13.98 31.49
N PHE A 20 -19.14 -13.78 30.91
CA PHE A 20 -19.55 -14.38 29.65
C PHE A 20 -18.61 -13.98 28.50
N TYR A 21 -18.26 -12.69 28.43
CA TYR A 21 -17.33 -12.20 27.41
C TYR A 21 -15.94 -12.86 27.52
N GLN A 22 -15.41 -13.02 28.76
CA GLN A 22 -14.14 -13.72 28.98
C GLN A 22 -14.18 -15.22 28.62
N GLN A 23 -15.35 -15.84 28.69
CA GLN A 23 -15.59 -17.24 28.32
C GLN A 23 -15.84 -17.40 26.80
N GLY A 24 -15.95 -16.30 26.05
CA GLY A 24 -16.30 -16.30 24.64
C GLY A 24 -17.79 -16.53 24.35
N GLU A 25 -18.64 -16.42 25.39
CA GLU A 25 -20.09 -16.58 25.30
C GLU A 25 -20.71 -15.22 24.94
N LEU A 26 -20.50 -14.78 23.68
CA LEU A 26 -20.87 -13.43 23.22
C LEU A 26 -22.38 -13.19 23.23
N LEU A 27 -23.20 -14.18 22.93
CA LEU A 27 -24.66 -14.04 22.91
C LEU A 27 -25.20 -13.77 24.32
N GLU A 28 -24.70 -14.47 25.32
CA GLU A 28 -25.04 -14.30 26.73
C GLU A 28 -24.58 -12.93 27.26
N ALA A 29 -23.34 -12.54 26.86
CA ALA A 29 -22.84 -11.20 27.20
C ALA A 29 -23.66 -10.09 26.56
N MET A 30 -24.07 -10.23 25.28
CA MET A 30 -24.99 -9.28 24.63
C MET A 30 -26.35 -9.22 25.29
N ALA A 31 -26.91 -10.36 25.72
CA ALA A 31 -28.21 -10.39 26.45
C ALA A 31 -28.12 -9.64 27.79
N CYS A 32 -26.98 -9.71 28.50
CA CYS A 32 -26.74 -8.89 29.68
C CYS A 32 -26.74 -7.39 29.34
N CYS A 33 -26.11 -6.98 28.25
CA CYS A 33 -26.12 -5.59 27.81
C CYS A 33 -27.52 -5.10 27.44
N ASP A 34 -28.32 -5.91 26.76
CA ASP A 34 -29.73 -5.60 26.45
C ASP A 34 -30.58 -5.38 27.71
N GLU A 35 -30.37 -6.22 28.72
CA GLU A 35 -31.09 -6.07 30.00
C GLU A 35 -30.64 -4.82 30.78
N ILE A 36 -29.33 -4.49 30.73
CA ILE A 36 -28.79 -3.25 31.31
C ILE A 36 -29.44 -2.04 30.63
N ILE A 37 -29.48 -1.99 29.29
CA ILE A 37 -30.06 -0.89 28.51
C ILE A 37 -31.55 -0.79 28.75
N LYS A 38 -32.27 -1.92 28.94
CA LYS A 38 -33.66 -1.95 29.25
C LYS A 38 -33.95 -1.41 30.65
N LEU A 39 -33.08 -1.67 31.63
CA LEU A 39 -33.16 -1.15 32.98
C LEU A 39 -32.82 0.35 33.06
N ASP A 40 -31.81 0.75 32.33
CA ASP A 40 -31.37 2.14 32.20
C ASP A 40 -31.02 2.48 30.73
N PRO A 41 -31.99 3.08 29.99
CA PRO A 41 -31.77 3.51 28.60
C PRO A 41 -30.69 4.60 28.43
N THR A 42 -30.13 5.11 29.52
CA THR A 42 -29.00 6.07 29.50
C THR A 42 -27.69 5.44 29.96
N SER A 43 -27.62 4.11 30.03
CA SER A 43 -26.44 3.39 30.48
C SER A 43 -25.32 3.42 29.43
N VAL A 44 -24.31 4.25 29.64
CA VAL A 44 -23.11 4.29 28.82
C VAL A 44 -22.42 2.92 28.78
N VAL A 45 -22.35 2.22 29.94
CA VAL A 45 -21.69 0.91 30.05
C VAL A 45 -22.39 -0.16 29.21
N GLY A 46 -23.73 -0.18 29.19
CA GLY A 46 -24.51 -1.13 28.39
C GLY A 46 -24.24 -0.97 26.90
N TYR A 47 -24.38 0.26 26.39
CA TYR A 47 -24.10 0.54 24.98
C TYR A 47 -22.63 0.35 24.61
N TYR A 48 -21.69 0.71 25.50
CA TYR A 48 -20.27 0.59 25.20
C TYR A 48 -19.83 -0.86 25.04
N ASN A 49 -20.22 -1.74 25.98
CA ASN A 49 -19.92 -3.17 25.90
C ASN A 49 -20.61 -3.82 24.71
N GLN A 50 -21.87 -3.49 24.43
CA GLN A 50 -22.57 -3.98 23.24
C GLN A 50 -21.87 -3.53 21.96
N GLY A 51 -21.44 -2.26 21.89
CA GLY A 51 -20.70 -1.72 20.73
C GLY A 51 -19.36 -2.43 20.49
N ILE A 52 -18.62 -2.80 21.56
CA ILE A 52 -17.37 -3.58 21.42
C ILE A 52 -17.66 -4.97 20.84
N MET A 53 -18.63 -5.70 21.40
CA MET A 53 -18.95 -7.04 20.93
C MET A 53 -19.44 -7.04 19.48
N LEU A 54 -20.26 -6.07 19.09
CA LEU A 54 -20.70 -5.89 17.71
C LEU A 54 -19.55 -5.57 16.76
N PHE A 55 -18.52 -4.84 17.22
CA PHE A 55 -17.30 -4.60 16.46
C PHE A 55 -16.53 -5.89 16.21
N GLU A 56 -16.38 -6.75 17.23
CA GLU A 56 -15.67 -8.04 17.09
C GLU A 56 -16.39 -9.02 16.15
N GLU A 57 -17.73 -8.94 16.07
CA GLU A 57 -18.55 -9.68 15.11
C GLU A 57 -18.63 -8.96 13.72
N GLU A 58 -17.84 -7.92 13.50
CA GLU A 58 -17.80 -7.12 12.26
C GLU A 58 -19.14 -6.43 11.91
N HIS A 59 -20.05 -6.30 12.89
CA HIS A 59 -21.32 -5.58 12.73
C HIS A 59 -21.14 -4.08 12.99
N PHE A 60 -20.32 -3.42 12.16
CA PHE A 60 -19.88 -2.04 12.37
C PHE A 60 -21.01 -1.03 12.42
N ASP A 61 -22.05 -1.17 11.60
CA ASP A 61 -23.22 -0.27 11.60
C ASP A 61 -23.97 -0.32 12.93
N LEU A 62 -24.21 -1.53 13.46
CA LEU A 62 -24.89 -1.72 14.75
C LEU A 62 -24.00 -1.23 15.91
N SER A 63 -22.70 -1.46 15.82
CA SER A 63 -21.71 -0.92 16.74
C SER A 63 -21.73 0.61 16.75
N ASN A 64 -21.79 1.25 15.57
CA ASN A 64 -21.92 2.71 15.43
C ASN A 64 -23.21 3.23 16.10
N HIS A 65 -24.32 2.49 15.97
CA HIS A 65 -25.55 2.88 16.64
C HIS A 65 -25.40 2.93 18.17
N CYS A 66 -24.68 1.98 18.76
CA CYS A 66 -24.39 1.98 20.20
C CYS A 66 -23.56 3.21 20.60
N TYR A 67 -22.48 3.52 19.84
CA TYR A 67 -21.67 4.71 20.12
C TYR A 67 -22.44 6.01 19.91
N ASP A 68 -23.37 6.07 18.97
CA ASP A 68 -24.25 7.22 18.78
C ASP A 68 -25.17 7.47 19.96
N GLN A 69 -25.66 6.41 20.61
CA GLN A 69 -26.45 6.57 21.85
C GLN A 69 -25.59 7.16 22.98
N ILE A 70 -24.36 6.68 23.13
CA ILE A 70 -23.41 7.22 24.11
C ILE A 70 -23.10 8.69 23.85
N ILE A 71 -22.80 9.04 22.61
CA ILE A 71 -22.47 10.42 22.18
C ILE A 71 -23.67 11.37 22.44
N LYS A 72 -24.92 10.90 22.31
CA LYS A 72 -26.13 11.68 22.66
C LYS A 72 -26.23 11.89 24.16
N ILE A 73 -25.82 10.90 24.97
CA ILE A 73 -25.88 10.96 26.44
C ILE A 73 -24.72 11.83 26.96
N ASP A 74 -23.50 11.55 26.50
CA ASP A 74 -22.29 12.30 26.84
C ASP A 74 -21.49 12.64 25.57
N PRO A 75 -21.68 13.84 25.02
CA PRO A 75 -20.93 14.30 23.82
C PRO A 75 -19.41 14.43 24.03
N LYS A 76 -18.92 14.28 25.28
CA LYS A 76 -17.49 14.33 25.60
C LYS A 76 -16.87 12.95 25.83
N HIS A 77 -17.62 11.89 25.62
CA HIS A 77 -17.10 10.52 25.75
C HIS A 77 -16.16 10.22 24.57
N ILE A 78 -14.87 10.44 24.78
CA ILE A 78 -13.82 10.35 23.76
C ILE A 78 -13.80 8.96 23.09
N GLU A 79 -13.85 7.90 23.93
CA GLU A 79 -13.75 6.52 23.46
C GLU A 79 -14.85 6.17 22.46
N SER A 80 -16.04 6.71 22.61
CA SER A 80 -17.14 6.48 21.66
C SER A 80 -16.90 7.17 20.32
N TRP A 81 -16.37 8.39 20.33
CA TRP A 81 -15.96 9.04 19.10
C TRP A 81 -14.85 8.26 18.38
N VAL A 82 -13.85 7.81 19.13
CA VAL A 82 -12.73 7.03 18.59
C VAL A 82 -13.21 5.70 18.00
N LYS A 83 -14.01 4.93 18.74
CA LYS A 83 -14.51 3.63 18.29
C LYS A 83 -15.43 3.79 17.07
N LYS A 84 -16.29 4.79 17.06
CA LYS A 84 -17.13 5.11 15.90
C LYS A 84 -16.25 5.48 14.68
N GLY A 85 -15.22 6.30 14.88
CA GLY A 85 -14.28 6.65 13.81
C GLY A 85 -13.55 5.44 13.24
N ILE A 86 -13.16 4.48 14.09
CA ILE A 86 -12.54 3.22 13.65
C ILE A 86 -13.53 2.38 12.85
N ASN A 87 -14.78 2.24 13.31
CA ASN A 87 -15.82 1.50 12.59
C ASN A 87 -16.06 2.09 11.18
N LEU A 88 -16.19 3.41 11.11
CA LEU A 88 -16.38 4.13 9.84
C LEU A 88 -15.18 3.94 8.91
N PHE A 89 -13.96 3.92 9.45
CA PHE A 89 -12.77 3.59 8.68
C PHE A 89 -12.84 2.17 8.11
N MET A 90 -13.29 1.19 8.89
CA MET A 90 -13.46 -0.21 8.43
C MET A 90 -14.57 -0.36 7.38
N LEU A 91 -15.57 0.52 7.41
CA LEU A 91 -16.62 0.64 6.38
C LEU A 91 -16.18 1.46 5.16
N GLU A 92 -14.94 1.92 5.11
CA GLU A 92 -14.40 2.81 4.06
C GLU A 92 -15.10 4.19 4.00
N GLU A 93 -15.86 4.57 5.04
CA GLU A 93 -16.49 5.88 5.20
C GLU A 93 -15.49 6.86 5.83
N TYR A 94 -14.47 7.21 5.05
CA TYR A 94 -13.28 7.91 5.56
C TYR A 94 -13.57 9.36 5.95
N GLU A 95 -14.45 10.07 5.24
CA GLU A 95 -14.84 11.44 5.56
C GLU A 95 -15.52 11.53 6.92
N GLU A 96 -16.47 10.64 7.18
CA GLU A 96 -17.19 10.56 8.45
C GLU A 96 -16.27 10.10 9.59
N SER A 97 -15.35 9.20 9.29
CA SER A 97 -14.30 8.76 10.21
C SER A 97 -13.44 9.95 10.67
N ILE A 98 -13.03 10.84 9.75
CA ILE A 98 -12.27 12.07 10.03
C ILE A 98 -13.06 12.97 10.99
N VAL A 99 -14.37 13.16 10.78
CA VAL A 99 -15.22 13.97 11.67
C VAL A 99 -15.19 13.41 13.10
N CYS A 100 -15.26 12.10 13.27
CA CYS A 100 -15.21 11.47 14.59
C CYS A 100 -13.85 11.69 15.27
N PHE A 101 -12.74 11.54 14.54
CA PHE A 101 -11.41 11.82 15.09
C PHE A 101 -11.20 13.30 15.38
N ASP A 102 -11.76 14.21 14.60
CA ASP A 102 -11.73 15.65 14.89
C ASP A 102 -12.45 16.00 16.20
N GLU A 103 -13.58 15.37 16.48
CA GLU A 103 -14.27 15.55 17.76
C GLU A 103 -13.45 14.98 18.92
N ALA A 104 -12.85 13.79 18.77
CA ALA A 104 -11.94 13.23 19.77
C ALA A 104 -10.74 14.14 20.05
N ILE A 105 -10.10 14.66 18.99
CA ILE A 105 -8.99 15.63 19.09
C ILE A 105 -9.43 16.94 19.74
N ARG A 106 -10.62 17.42 19.45
CA ARG A 106 -11.18 18.66 20.08
C ARG A 106 -11.36 18.48 21.59
N ILE A 107 -11.70 17.26 22.04
CA ILE A 107 -11.88 16.95 23.47
C ILE A 107 -10.52 16.76 24.15
N ASP A 108 -9.63 15.95 23.57
CA ASP A 108 -8.25 15.79 24.05
C ASP A 108 -7.23 15.95 22.91
N PRO A 109 -6.69 17.15 22.70
CA PRO A 109 -5.70 17.43 21.66
C PRO A 109 -4.30 16.84 21.96
N LYS A 110 -4.09 16.25 23.14
CA LYS A 110 -2.80 15.65 23.53
C LYS A 110 -2.75 14.13 23.29
N ASP A 111 -3.85 13.51 22.94
CA ASP A 111 -3.86 12.12 22.51
C ASP A 111 -3.36 12.05 21.05
N TYR A 112 -2.09 11.64 20.89
CA TYR A 112 -1.46 11.55 19.58
C TYR A 112 -2.09 10.47 18.69
N LEU A 113 -2.71 9.42 19.28
CA LEU A 113 -3.32 8.33 18.51
C LEU A 113 -4.47 8.84 17.63
N GLN A 114 -5.22 9.84 18.07
CA GLN A 114 -6.32 10.40 17.27
C GLN A 114 -5.81 11.16 16.05
N TRP A 115 -4.66 11.83 16.17
CA TRP A 115 -3.97 12.41 15.03
C TRP A 115 -3.50 11.34 14.05
N VAL A 116 -3.01 10.20 14.54
CA VAL A 116 -2.61 9.05 13.70
C VAL A 116 -3.81 8.49 12.96
N ASN A 117 -4.92 8.24 13.66
CA ASN A 117 -6.13 7.67 13.08
C ASN A 117 -6.73 8.60 12.02
N LYS A 118 -6.81 9.90 12.29
CA LYS A 118 -7.20 10.91 11.29
C LYS A 118 -6.26 10.88 10.09
N GLY A 119 -4.95 10.80 10.32
CA GLY A 119 -3.95 10.70 9.25
C GLY A 119 -4.16 9.46 8.37
N LYS A 120 -4.49 8.31 8.95
CA LYS A 120 -4.81 7.08 8.19
C LYS A 120 -6.04 7.26 7.30
N SER A 121 -7.10 7.88 7.79
CA SER A 121 -8.30 8.17 6.98
C SER A 121 -8.00 9.15 5.84
N LEU A 122 -7.21 10.19 6.11
CA LEU A 122 -6.76 11.13 5.08
C LEU A 122 -5.86 10.47 4.03
N TYR A 123 -5.00 9.53 4.46
CA TYR A 123 -4.18 8.74 3.54
C TYR A 123 -5.04 7.91 2.59
N ALA A 124 -6.08 7.23 3.10
CA ALA A 124 -7.01 6.46 2.29
C ALA A 124 -7.74 7.33 1.24
N LEU A 125 -8.06 8.58 1.58
CA LEU A 125 -8.61 9.59 0.67
C LEU A 125 -7.56 10.24 -0.25
N GLN A 126 -6.29 9.83 -0.19
CA GLN A 126 -5.16 10.43 -0.91
C GLN A 126 -4.94 11.93 -0.60
N ASN A 127 -5.49 12.43 0.51
CA ASN A 127 -5.21 13.79 0.98
C ASN A 127 -3.87 13.82 1.75
N PHE A 128 -2.79 13.63 1.02
CA PHE A 128 -1.45 13.46 1.57
C PHE A 128 -0.94 14.71 2.32
N SER A 129 -1.36 15.90 1.93
CA SER A 129 -0.94 17.15 2.58
C SER A 129 -1.44 17.25 4.02
N GLU A 130 -2.74 16.99 4.23
CA GLU A 130 -3.32 16.98 5.58
C GLU A 130 -2.88 15.77 6.38
N CYS A 131 -2.72 14.61 5.74
CA CYS A 131 -2.16 13.40 6.33
C CYS A 131 -0.78 13.68 6.93
N MET A 132 0.13 14.29 6.17
CA MET A 132 1.46 14.70 6.65
C MET A 132 1.36 15.59 7.89
N THR A 133 0.46 16.59 7.84
CA THR A 133 0.23 17.50 8.97
C THR A 133 -0.23 16.75 10.23
N CYS A 134 -1.08 15.74 10.07
CA CYS A 134 -1.55 14.91 11.20
C CYS A 134 -0.42 14.08 11.80
N TYR A 135 0.40 13.43 10.98
CA TYR A 135 1.57 12.68 11.46
C TYR A 135 2.59 13.58 12.14
N ASP A 136 2.82 14.80 11.63
CA ASP A 136 3.70 15.78 12.28
C ASP A 136 3.20 16.18 13.67
N LYS A 137 1.89 16.37 13.84
CA LYS A 137 1.30 16.67 15.14
C LYS A 137 1.42 15.49 16.09
N ALA A 138 1.16 14.26 15.60
CA ALA A 138 1.32 13.05 16.40
C ALA A 138 2.76 12.88 16.88
N ILE A 139 3.76 13.03 16.00
CA ILE A 139 5.19 12.94 16.32
C ILE A 139 5.62 14.04 17.30
N LYS A 140 5.06 15.26 17.18
CA LYS A 140 5.36 16.34 18.13
C LYS A 140 4.88 16.03 19.54
N ILE A 141 3.84 15.22 19.70
CA ILE A 141 3.31 14.80 21.01
C ILE A 141 4.07 13.59 21.52
N ASN A 142 4.33 12.59 20.64
CA ASN A 142 5.07 11.38 20.95
C ASN A 142 6.07 11.07 19.81
N ASP A 143 7.32 11.41 20.00
CA ASP A 143 8.40 11.24 19.01
C ASP A 143 9.06 9.85 19.04
N LYS A 144 8.60 8.95 19.92
CA LYS A 144 9.15 7.59 20.13
C LYS A 144 8.21 6.48 19.66
N ASP A 145 7.08 6.79 19.10
CA ASP A 145 6.20 5.78 18.56
C ASP A 145 6.67 5.34 17.16
N ALA A 146 7.19 4.11 17.10
CA ALA A 146 7.74 3.54 15.87
C ALA A 146 6.69 3.49 14.74
N ASN A 147 5.42 3.19 15.07
CA ASN A 147 4.35 3.09 14.08
C ASN A 147 4.08 4.44 13.37
N VAL A 148 4.04 5.55 14.13
CA VAL A 148 3.82 6.89 13.53
C VAL A 148 5.00 7.30 12.65
N LEU A 149 6.23 7.03 13.13
CA LEU A 149 7.45 7.31 12.36
C LEU A 149 7.48 6.49 11.06
N PHE A 150 7.09 5.21 11.13
CA PHE A 150 6.95 4.34 9.98
C PHE A 150 5.91 4.84 8.98
N LEU A 151 4.70 5.18 9.45
CA LEU A 151 3.63 5.72 8.59
C LEU A 151 4.09 6.99 7.86
N LYS A 152 4.83 7.87 8.55
CA LYS A 152 5.39 9.07 7.93
C LYS A 152 6.48 8.71 6.91
N SER A 153 7.38 7.77 7.22
CA SER A 153 8.43 7.36 6.28
C SER A 153 7.85 6.79 4.99
N ARG A 154 6.80 5.97 5.11
CA ARG A 154 6.08 5.41 3.96
C ARG A 154 5.42 6.49 3.11
N LEU A 155 4.71 7.43 3.75
CA LEU A 155 4.10 8.55 3.03
C LEU A 155 5.14 9.40 2.29
N LEU A 156 6.28 9.68 2.91
CA LEU A 156 7.39 10.41 2.29
C LEU A 156 7.97 9.66 1.08
N TYR A 157 8.12 8.34 1.20
CA TYR A 157 8.54 7.48 0.08
C TYR A 157 7.58 7.58 -1.10
N GLU A 158 6.27 7.46 -0.87
CA GLU A 158 5.25 7.55 -1.91
C GLU A 158 5.18 8.93 -2.58
N LEU A 159 5.50 9.98 -1.83
CA LEU A 159 5.62 11.34 -2.35
C LEU A 159 6.96 11.63 -3.06
N GLY A 160 7.86 10.67 -3.15
CA GLY A 160 9.17 10.81 -3.76
C GLY A 160 10.20 11.57 -2.92
N ASN A 161 9.89 11.85 -1.63
CA ASN A 161 10.78 12.54 -0.70
C ASN A 161 11.73 11.51 -0.01
N TYR A 162 12.57 10.86 -0.82
CA TYR A 162 13.35 9.70 -0.40
C TYR A 162 14.36 10.00 0.69
N GLU A 163 15.05 11.14 0.67
CA GLU A 163 16.03 11.52 1.68
C GLU A 163 15.37 11.67 3.07
N GLU A 164 14.20 12.30 3.12
CA GLU A 164 13.48 12.49 4.37
C GLU A 164 12.87 11.16 4.85
N SER A 165 12.37 10.32 3.93
CA SER A 165 11.90 8.97 4.22
C SER A 165 12.99 8.15 4.93
N ILE A 166 14.23 8.15 4.43
CA ILE A 166 15.37 7.46 5.02
C ILE A 166 15.62 7.94 6.46
N GLN A 167 15.55 9.26 6.70
CA GLN A 167 15.75 9.81 8.06
C GLN A 167 14.70 9.30 9.06
N PHE A 168 13.45 9.12 8.62
CA PHE A 168 12.40 8.57 9.46
C PHE A 168 12.55 7.04 9.62
N CYS A 169 12.95 6.32 8.57
CA CYS A 169 13.31 4.90 8.69
C CYS A 169 14.44 4.69 9.70
N ASP A 170 15.47 5.52 9.70
CA ASP A 170 16.57 5.43 10.67
C ASP A 170 16.08 5.59 12.12
N LYS A 171 15.11 6.48 12.36
CA LYS A 171 14.50 6.63 13.69
C LYS A 171 13.72 5.37 14.10
N VAL A 172 12.96 4.76 13.19
CA VAL A 172 12.23 3.51 13.45
C VAL A 172 13.22 2.39 13.76
N ILE A 173 14.26 2.22 12.96
CA ILE A 173 15.29 1.19 13.13
C ILE A 173 16.03 1.32 14.48
N CYS A 174 16.21 2.55 14.98
CA CYS A 174 16.77 2.78 16.31
C CYS A 174 15.86 2.27 17.44
N ILE A 175 14.55 2.19 17.22
CA ILE A 175 13.55 1.71 18.20
C ILE A 175 13.30 0.22 17.99
N GLU A 176 13.06 -0.18 16.75
CA GLU A 176 12.70 -1.53 16.29
C GLU A 176 13.66 -1.97 15.18
N SER A 177 14.82 -2.48 15.55
CA SER A 177 15.91 -2.79 14.60
C SER A 177 15.60 -3.92 13.62
N LYS A 178 14.60 -4.75 13.88
CA LYS A 178 14.22 -5.92 13.05
C LYS A 178 12.90 -5.73 12.28
N ASP A 179 12.41 -4.50 12.15
CA ASP A 179 11.22 -4.24 11.33
C ASP A 179 11.56 -4.33 9.83
N SER A 180 11.22 -5.45 9.21
CA SER A 180 11.47 -5.74 7.78
C SER A 180 10.86 -4.72 6.84
N HIS A 181 9.66 -4.21 7.16
CA HIS A 181 8.98 -3.21 6.34
C HIS A 181 9.73 -1.87 6.31
N THR A 182 10.27 -1.45 7.44
CA THR A 182 11.08 -0.21 7.52
C THR A 182 12.38 -0.35 6.74
N TRP A 183 13.07 -1.48 6.87
CA TRP A 183 14.28 -1.75 6.10
C TRP A 183 13.99 -1.78 4.59
N LEU A 184 12.83 -2.34 4.19
CA LEU A 184 12.41 -2.39 2.79
C LEU A 184 12.19 -0.98 2.23
N ILE A 185 11.44 -0.11 2.94
CA ILE A 185 11.22 1.29 2.52
C ILE A 185 12.54 2.05 2.44
N LYS A 186 13.45 1.87 3.41
CA LYS A 186 14.77 2.50 3.39
C LYS A 186 15.58 2.05 2.17
N GLY A 187 15.64 0.75 1.92
CA GLY A 187 16.35 0.18 0.77
C GLY A 187 15.80 0.68 -0.56
N MET A 188 14.47 0.69 -0.72
CA MET A 188 13.81 1.22 -1.91
C MET A 188 14.05 2.73 -2.09
N SER A 189 14.03 3.52 -0.99
CA SER A 189 14.35 4.95 -1.04
C SER A 189 15.79 5.19 -1.52
N LEU A 190 16.75 4.41 -1.01
CA LEU A 190 18.15 4.45 -1.45
C LEU A 190 18.31 4.06 -2.92
N LEU A 191 17.56 3.05 -3.36
CA LEU A 191 17.55 2.59 -4.76
C LEU A 191 17.08 3.72 -5.70
N HIS A 192 16.00 4.42 -5.35
CA HIS A 192 15.51 5.57 -6.12
C HIS A 192 16.50 6.73 -6.16
N LEU A 193 17.30 6.91 -5.12
CA LEU A 193 18.40 7.91 -5.09
C LEU A 193 19.65 7.47 -5.84
N GLY A 194 19.67 6.27 -6.43
CA GLY A 194 20.84 5.71 -7.11
C GLY A 194 21.95 5.21 -6.17
N LYS A 195 21.67 5.08 -4.87
CA LYS A 195 22.59 4.58 -3.85
C LYS A 195 22.48 3.06 -3.72
N TYR A 196 22.86 2.39 -4.80
CA TYR A 196 22.58 0.96 -4.97
C TYR A 196 23.30 0.06 -3.96
N GLU A 197 24.57 0.34 -3.64
CA GLU A 197 25.33 -0.43 -2.66
C GLU A 197 24.73 -0.30 -1.26
N GLU A 198 24.31 0.91 -0.87
CA GLU A 198 23.65 1.14 0.42
C GLU A 198 22.28 0.45 0.49
N SER A 199 21.55 0.42 -0.63
CA SER A 199 20.25 -0.27 -0.72
C SER A 199 20.40 -1.78 -0.56
N ILE A 200 21.42 -2.39 -1.17
CA ILE A 200 21.74 -3.82 -1.02
C ILE A 200 21.96 -4.17 0.45
N VAL A 201 22.67 -3.34 1.21
CA VAL A 201 22.86 -3.57 2.66
C VAL A 201 21.52 -3.64 3.40
N CYS A 202 20.57 -2.75 3.07
CA CYS A 202 19.24 -2.78 3.70
C CYS A 202 18.48 -4.08 3.39
N PHE A 203 18.57 -4.58 2.16
CA PHE A 203 17.92 -5.84 1.78
C PHE A 203 18.63 -7.05 2.41
N ASP A 204 19.95 -7.01 2.57
CA ASP A 204 20.71 -8.05 3.26
C ASP A 204 20.32 -8.16 4.75
N GLU A 205 20.03 -7.03 5.42
CA GLU A 205 19.51 -7.06 6.80
C GLU A 205 18.19 -7.84 6.88
N ILE A 206 17.25 -7.58 5.96
CA ILE A 206 15.96 -8.30 5.89
C ILE A 206 16.18 -9.79 5.68
N ILE A 207 17.04 -10.15 4.72
CA ILE A 207 17.35 -11.54 4.37
C ILE A 207 18.02 -12.28 5.55
N GLY A 208 18.70 -11.57 6.42
CA GLY A 208 19.35 -12.12 7.62
C GLY A 208 18.43 -12.31 8.82
N PHE A 209 17.18 -11.85 8.80
CA PHE A 209 16.24 -12.04 9.90
C PHE A 209 15.69 -13.49 9.91
N GLU A 210 15.46 -14.05 11.09
CA GLU A 210 14.96 -15.41 11.25
C GLU A 210 13.48 -15.57 10.91
N ASP A 211 12.66 -14.57 11.31
CA ASP A 211 11.20 -14.56 11.12
C ASP A 211 10.81 -13.38 10.22
N VAL A 212 10.86 -13.58 8.92
CA VAL A 212 10.46 -12.56 7.93
C VAL A 212 9.20 -13.05 7.22
N ASP A 213 8.22 -12.16 7.11
CA ASP A 213 7.04 -12.46 6.34
C ASP A 213 7.36 -12.66 4.84
N HIS A 214 6.51 -13.46 4.19
CA HIS A 214 6.69 -13.86 2.78
C HIS A 214 6.81 -12.66 1.83
N TYR A 215 6.05 -11.61 2.08
CA TYR A 215 6.06 -10.41 1.26
C TYR A 215 7.41 -9.66 1.37
N SER A 216 7.88 -9.44 2.60
CA SER A 216 9.13 -8.72 2.85
C SER A 216 10.35 -9.46 2.30
N ILE A 217 10.40 -10.79 2.42
CA ILE A 217 11.55 -11.57 1.91
C ILE A 217 11.59 -11.59 0.38
N CYS A 218 10.44 -11.79 -0.29
CA CYS A 218 10.35 -11.71 -1.74
C CYS A 218 10.68 -10.30 -2.25
N GLY A 219 10.15 -9.26 -1.58
CA GLY A 219 10.47 -7.87 -1.88
C GLY A 219 11.96 -7.58 -1.74
N ALA A 220 12.59 -7.99 -0.65
CA ALA A 220 14.01 -7.78 -0.41
C ALA A 220 14.89 -8.41 -1.51
N TRP A 221 14.63 -9.65 -1.89
CA TRP A 221 15.36 -10.31 -2.97
C TRP A 221 15.11 -9.64 -4.32
N ASN A 222 13.85 -9.25 -4.63
CA ASN A 222 13.52 -8.57 -5.88
C ASN A 222 14.25 -7.22 -6.00
N GLU A 223 14.14 -6.39 -4.97
CA GLU A 223 14.75 -5.05 -4.98
C GLU A 223 16.28 -5.12 -4.94
N LYS A 224 16.87 -6.10 -4.22
CA LYS A 224 18.30 -6.39 -4.28
C LYS A 224 18.74 -6.77 -5.69
N GLY A 225 17.95 -7.58 -6.38
CA GLY A 225 18.18 -7.93 -7.78
C GLY A 225 18.18 -6.72 -8.70
N LEU A 226 17.23 -5.80 -8.51
CA LEU A 226 17.20 -4.53 -9.26
C LEU A 226 18.39 -3.63 -8.95
N ALA A 227 18.84 -3.56 -7.69
CA ALA A 227 20.03 -2.82 -7.30
C ALA A 227 21.29 -3.37 -7.99
N HIS A 228 21.49 -4.70 -7.95
CA HIS A 228 22.61 -5.35 -8.66
C HIS A 228 22.56 -5.09 -10.16
N ARG A 229 21.38 -5.18 -10.77
CA ARG A 229 21.22 -4.89 -12.20
C ARG A 229 21.61 -3.46 -12.54
N ASN A 230 21.21 -2.47 -11.73
CA ASN A 230 21.58 -1.06 -11.93
C ASN A 230 23.07 -0.80 -11.75
N LEU A 231 23.78 -1.63 -10.96
CA LEU A 231 25.24 -1.63 -10.85
C LEU A 231 25.94 -2.34 -12.02
N GLY A 232 25.20 -3.00 -12.92
CA GLY A 232 25.75 -3.82 -13.99
C GLY A 232 26.17 -5.22 -13.55
N ASN A 233 25.86 -5.63 -12.33
CA ASN A 233 26.12 -6.96 -11.77
C ASN A 233 24.97 -7.90 -12.16
N TYR A 234 24.89 -8.23 -13.44
CA TYR A 234 23.73 -8.93 -14.01
C TYR A 234 23.60 -10.38 -13.53
N GLU A 235 24.70 -11.07 -13.32
CA GLU A 235 24.72 -12.45 -12.80
C GLU A 235 24.18 -12.51 -11.38
N GLU A 236 24.62 -11.61 -10.50
CA GLU A 236 24.11 -11.49 -9.11
C GLU A 236 22.63 -11.09 -9.11
N SER A 237 22.22 -10.23 -10.03
CA SER A 237 20.81 -9.85 -10.23
C SER A 237 19.95 -11.08 -10.56
N ILE A 238 20.40 -11.95 -11.49
CA ILE A 238 19.71 -13.19 -11.84
C ILE A 238 19.58 -14.11 -10.62
N VAL A 239 20.67 -14.28 -9.84
CA VAL A 239 20.63 -15.09 -8.60
C VAL A 239 19.58 -14.56 -7.62
N CYS A 240 19.47 -13.24 -7.47
CA CYS A 240 18.44 -12.66 -6.59
C CYS A 240 17.01 -12.97 -7.08
N PHE A 241 16.75 -12.85 -8.39
CA PHE A 241 15.42 -13.18 -8.93
C PHE A 241 15.15 -14.69 -8.89
N ASP A 242 16.15 -15.55 -9.06
CA ASP A 242 16.02 -17.00 -8.87
C ASP A 242 15.60 -17.32 -7.43
N LYS A 243 16.10 -16.57 -6.42
CA LYS A 243 15.67 -16.71 -5.02
C LYS A 243 14.20 -16.32 -4.82
N VAL A 244 13.73 -15.25 -5.46
CA VAL A 244 12.29 -14.92 -5.40
C VAL A 244 11.46 -16.03 -6.01
N ILE A 245 11.85 -16.55 -7.18
CA ILE A 245 11.15 -17.63 -7.90
C ILE A 245 11.14 -18.95 -7.09
N GLU A 246 12.21 -19.25 -6.36
CA GLU A 246 12.26 -20.40 -5.43
C GLU A 246 11.24 -20.26 -4.28
N ILE A 247 11.05 -19.03 -3.75
CA ILE A 247 10.14 -18.74 -2.65
C ILE A 247 8.69 -18.65 -3.16
N ASP A 248 8.47 -17.89 -4.22
CA ASP A 248 7.17 -17.68 -4.86
C ASP A 248 7.27 -17.85 -6.40
N PRO A 249 6.99 -19.06 -6.91
CA PRO A 249 6.99 -19.30 -8.36
C PRO A 249 5.98 -18.46 -9.15
N ASN A 250 4.98 -17.86 -8.49
CA ASN A 250 3.95 -17.04 -9.12
C ASN A 250 4.27 -15.52 -9.07
N TYR A 251 5.47 -15.14 -8.64
CA TYR A 251 5.88 -13.74 -8.62
C TYR A 251 6.29 -13.29 -10.04
N GLU A 252 5.34 -12.82 -10.84
CA GLU A 252 5.53 -12.47 -12.26
C GLU A 252 6.62 -11.42 -12.49
N ASN A 253 6.78 -10.47 -11.54
CA ASN A 253 7.82 -9.45 -11.63
C ASN A 253 9.24 -10.05 -11.60
N ALA A 254 9.48 -11.08 -10.76
CA ALA A 254 10.79 -11.71 -10.68
C ALA A 254 11.14 -12.43 -11.99
N TRP A 255 10.19 -13.14 -12.59
CA TRP A 255 10.39 -13.76 -13.89
C TRP A 255 10.73 -12.74 -14.99
N SER A 256 9.99 -11.62 -15.05
CA SER A 256 10.22 -10.56 -16.02
C SER A 256 11.57 -9.86 -15.80
N ASN A 257 11.92 -9.55 -14.55
CA ASN A 257 13.19 -8.90 -14.18
C ASN A 257 14.38 -9.82 -14.46
N ARG A 258 14.25 -11.13 -14.16
CA ARG A 258 15.23 -12.15 -14.55
C ARG A 258 15.45 -12.17 -16.06
N GLY A 259 14.35 -12.17 -16.84
CA GLY A 259 14.42 -12.09 -18.30
C GLY A 259 15.16 -10.85 -18.78
N ASN A 260 14.95 -9.72 -18.14
CA ASN A 260 15.63 -8.47 -18.46
C ASN A 260 17.15 -8.54 -18.17
N SER A 261 17.55 -9.10 -17.03
CA SER A 261 18.96 -9.29 -16.69
C SER A 261 19.66 -10.31 -17.61
N LEU A 262 18.96 -11.39 -17.99
CA LEU A 262 19.44 -12.37 -18.97
C LEU A 262 19.68 -11.72 -20.35
N ARG A 263 18.80 -10.81 -20.78
CA ARG A 263 19.00 -10.05 -22.02
C ARG A 263 20.25 -9.16 -21.93
N ASP A 264 20.49 -8.53 -20.79
CA ASP A 264 21.63 -7.64 -20.60
C ASP A 264 22.99 -8.38 -20.68
N ILE A 265 23.00 -9.70 -20.42
CA ILE A 265 24.16 -10.60 -20.68
C ILE A 265 24.03 -11.41 -21.98
N GLU A 266 23.17 -10.98 -22.90
CA GLU A 266 22.98 -11.54 -24.23
C GLU A 266 22.45 -13.00 -24.26
N LYS A 267 21.91 -13.50 -23.16
CA LYS A 267 21.23 -14.80 -23.08
C LYS A 267 19.76 -14.69 -23.53
N PHE A 268 19.57 -14.35 -24.80
CA PHE A 268 18.26 -13.95 -25.33
C PHE A 268 17.22 -15.07 -25.30
N GLU A 269 17.60 -16.32 -25.58
CA GLU A 269 16.69 -17.47 -25.54
C GLU A 269 16.20 -17.75 -24.11
N GLU A 270 17.10 -17.72 -23.12
CA GLU A 270 16.72 -17.86 -21.70
C GLU A 270 15.85 -16.70 -21.22
N SER A 271 16.12 -15.48 -21.71
CA SER A 271 15.29 -14.30 -21.47
C SER A 271 13.87 -14.49 -21.97
N VAL A 272 13.68 -14.98 -23.20
CA VAL A 272 12.36 -15.28 -23.77
C VAL A 272 11.60 -16.28 -22.89
N LEU A 273 12.26 -17.37 -22.46
CA LEU A 273 11.64 -18.39 -21.60
C LEU A 273 11.21 -17.81 -20.23
N SER A 274 12.05 -16.94 -19.64
CA SER A 274 11.68 -16.27 -18.37
C SER A 274 10.47 -15.34 -18.56
N CYS A 275 10.43 -14.57 -19.64
CA CYS A 275 9.29 -13.73 -19.94
C CYS A 275 8.00 -14.55 -20.24
N ASP A 276 8.15 -15.73 -20.86
CA ASP A 276 7.01 -16.63 -21.10
C ASP A 276 6.38 -17.13 -19.81
N GLU A 277 7.18 -17.45 -18.77
CA GLU A 277 6.63 -17.81 -17.46
C GLU A 277 5.93 -16.61 -16.81
N ALA A 278 6.48 -15.38 -16.89
CA ALA A 278 5.80 -14.18 -16.40
C ALA A 278 4.45 -13.95 -17.10
N ILE A 279 4.40 -14.12 -18.42
CA ILE A 279 3.17 -13.96 -19.24
C ILE A 279 2.13 -15.05 -18.92
N LYS A 280 2.58 -16.28 -18.64
CA LYS A 280 1.70 -17.38 -18.26
C LYS A 280 1.02 -17.12 -16.90
N ILE A 281 1.74 -16.49 -15.96
CA ILE A 281 1.20 -16.08 -14.64
C ILE A 281 0.23 -14.91 -14.83
N ASN A 282 0.65 -13.88 -15.54
CA ASN A 282 -0.14 -12.68 -15.79
C ASN A 282 -0.10 -12.29 -17.28
N PRO A 283 -1.12 -12.71 -18.07
CA PRO A 283 -1.18 -12.40 -19.52
C PRO A 283 -1.28 -10.90 -19.83
N GLU A 284 -1.74 -10.07 -18.89
CA GLU A 284 -1.86 -8.61 -19.03
C GLU A 284 -0.59 -7.87 -18.56
N PHE A 285 0.49 -8.57 -18.25
CA PHE A 285 1.73 -7.94 -17.82
C PHE A 285 2.52 -7.35 -19.00
N ALA A 286 2.25 -6.10 -19.34
CA ALA A 286 2.89 -5.37 -20.45
C ALA A 286 4.44 -5.40 -20.39
N GLY A 287 5.02 -5.32 -19.18
CA GLY A 287 6.48 -5.39 -18.97
C GLY A 287 7.11 -6.69 -19.47
N ALA A 288 6.47 -7.83 -19.21
CA ALA A 288 6.94 -9.13 -19.68
C ALA A 288 6.85 -9.27 -21.21
N TRP A 289 5.74 -8.84 -21.81
CA TRP A 289 5.59 -8.80 -23.26
C TRP A 289 6.65 -7.91 -23.92
N SER A 290 6.91 -6.71 -23.33
CA SER A 290 7.95 -5.80 -23.80
C SER A 290 9.33 -6.44 -23.76
N ASN A 291 9.72 -7.04 -22.63
CA ASN A 291 11.03 -7.70 -22.45
C ASN A 291 11.20 -8.88 -23.40
N LYS A 292 10.15 -9.70 -23.60
CA LYS A 292 10.12 -10.79 -24.57
C LYS A 292 10.34 -10.25 -26.00
N GLY A 293 9.61 -9.21 -26.37
CA GLY A 293 9.73 -8.57 -27.70
C GLY A 293 11.16 -8.05 -27.96
N LEU A 294 11.78 -7.41 -26.97
CA LEU A 294 13.16 -6.92 -27.07
C LEU A 294 14.16 -8.07 -27.23
N SER A 295 14.00 -9.17 -26.51
CA SER A 295 14.86 -10.35 -26.63
C SER A 295 14.70 -11.04 -28.01
N LEU A 296 13.46 -11.17 -28.49
CA LEU A 296 13.16 -11.69 -29.82
C LEU A 296 13.73 -10.80 -30.93
N HIS A 297 13.66 -9.47 -30.74
CA HIS A 297 14.28 -8.52 -31.67
C HIS A 297 15.81 -8.74 -31.75
N SER A 298 16.48 -8.94 -30.61
CA SER A 298 17.91 -9.24 -30.56
C SER A 298 18.26 -10.57 -31.24
N LEU A 299 17.37 -11.57 -31.13
CA LEU A 299 17.46 -12.83 -31.88
C LEU A 299 17.12 -12.70 -33.38
N LYS A 300 16.80 -11.51 -33.86
CA LYS A 300 16.33 -11.23 -35.24
C LYS A 300 15.02 -11.91 -35.62
N LYS A 301 14.22 -12.33 -34.63
CA LYS A 301 12.88 -12.90 -34.82
C LYS A 301 11.86 -11.76 -34.82
N TYR A 302 11.94 -10.91 -35.85
CA TYR A 302 11.25 -9.63 -35.90
C TYR A 302 9.72 -9.76 -35.95
N GLU A 303 9.16 -10.78 -36.65
CA GLU A 303 7.73 -11.03 -36.70
C GLU A 303 7.17 -11.38 -35.32
N GLU A 304 7.88 -12.24 -34.58
CA GLU A 304 7.50 -12.61 -33.21
C GLU A 304 7.61 -11.40 -32.27
N ALA A 305 8.67 -10.58 -32.44
CA ALA A 305 8.82 -9.35 -31.68
C ALA A 305 7.68 -8.36 -31.91
N VAL A 306 7.27 -8.16 -33.20
CA VAL A 306 6.11 -7.32 -33.54
C VAL A 306 4.85 -7.82 -32.86
N SER A 307 4.59 -9.14 -32.83
CA SER A 307 3.43 -9.72 -32.15
C SER A 307 3.44 -9.45 -30.63
N CYS A 308 4.62 -9.46 -30.00
CA CYS A 308 4.75 -9.10 -28.58
C CYS A 308 4.47 -7.61 -28.36
N TYR A 309 4.97 -6.73 -29.22
CA TYR A 309 4.71 -5.30 -29.12
C TYR A 309 3.24 -4.97 -29.39
N ASP A 310 2.56 -5.72 -30.26
CA ASP A 310 1.11 -5.59 -30.47
C ASP A 310 0.35 -5.87 -29.18
N LYS A 311 0.76 -6.90 -28.42
CA LYS A 311 0.15 -7.20 -27.12
C LYS A 311 0.37 -6.08 -26.11
N VAL A 312 1.55 -5.47 -26.06
CA VAL A 312 1.78 -4.31 -25.18
C VAL A 312 0.86 -3.15 -25.56
N ILE A 313 0.70 -2.87 -26.88
CA ILE A 313 -0.16 -1.80 -27.38
C ILE A 313 -1.65 -2.07 -27.09
N GLU A 314 -2.09 -3.34 -27.10
CA GLU A 314 -3.43 -3.72 -26.68
C GLU A 314 -3.69 -3.42 -25.20
N ILE A 315 -2.67 -3.63 -24.33
CA ILE A 315 -2.74 -3.41 -22.88
C ILE A 315 -2.59 -1.92 -22.56
N ASP A 316 -1.59 -1.25 -23.13
CA ASP A 316 -1.28 0.16 -22.93
C ASP A 316 -0.94 0.83 -24.27
N PRO A 317 -1.93 1.46 -24.92
CA PRO A 317 -1.75 2.13 -26.21
C PRO A 317 -0.82 3.35 -26.16
N ASP A 318 -0.60 3.93 -24.98
CA ASP A 318 0.18 5.15 -24.78
C ASP A 318 1.64 4.87 -24.38
N PHE A 319 2.03 3.59 -24.33
CA PHE A 319 3.39 3.17 -24.04
C PHE A 319 4.34 3.48 -25.23
N GLU A 320 4.85 4.71 -25.24
CA GLU A 320 5.59 5.30 -26.37
C GLU A 320 6.78 4.45 -26.88
N ASN A 321 7.59 3.93 -25.94
CA ASN A 321 8.76 3.14 -26.27
C ASN A 321 8.43 1.88 -27.10
N ILE A 322 7.24 1.33 -26.94
CA ILE A 322 6.80 0.14 -27.68
C ILE A 322 6.52 0.44 -29.14
N TRP A 323 5.89 1.58 -29.43
CA TRP A 323 5.68 2.02 -30.81
C TRP A 323 7.00 2.21 -31.54
N TYR A 324 8.01 2.79 -30.86
CA TYR A 324 9.35 2.94 -31.39
C TYR A 324 10.00 1.58 -31.69
N ASN A 325 9.97 0.63 -30.73
CA ASN A 325 10.53 -0.71 -30.88
C ASN A 325 9.84 -1.50 -32.00
N LYS A 326 8.51 -1.42 -32.08
CA LYS A 326 7.70 -2.02 -33.17
C LYS A 326 8.09 -1.43 -34.53
N GLY A 327 8.24 -0.10 -34.61
CA GLY A 327 8.65 0.58 -35.83
C GLY A 327 9.99 0.05 -36.36
N TRP A 328 10.99 -0.12 -35.47
CA TRP A 328 12.29 -0.69 -35.85
C TRP A 328 12.19 -2.16 -36.27
N ALA A 329 11.41 -2.99 -35.59
CA ALA A 329 11.20 -4.38 -35.99
C ALA A 329 10.55 -4.48 -37.38
N LEU A 330 9.54 -3.65 -37.66
CA LEU A 330 8.89 -3.56 -38.99
C LEU A 330 9.85 -3.06 -40.07
N ASP A 331 10.73 -2.13 -39.74
CA ASP A 331 11.77 -1.66 -40.67
C ASP A 331 12.70 -2.80 -41.08
N ARG A 332 13.13 -3.64 -40.12
CA ARG A 332 13.94 -4.84 -40.38
C ARG A 332 13.21 -5.88 -41.25
N LEU A 333 11.92 -5.91 -41.21
CA LEU A 333 11.06 -6.74 -42.05
C LEU A 333 10.75 -6.12 -43.41
N ASN A 334 11.32 -4.95 -43.73
CA ASN A 334 11.04 -4.15 -44.92
C ASN A 334 9.57 -3.70 -45.07
N ARG A 335 8.82 -3.66 -43.96
CA ARG A 335 7.42 -3.18 -43.88
C ARG A 335 7.39 -1.66 -43.62
N LYS A 336 7.98 -0.90 -44.57
CA LYS A 336 8.30 0.54 -44.44
C LYS A 336 7.08 1.41 -44.11
N LYS A 337 5.92 1.12 -44.71
CA LYS A 337 4.69 1.91 -44.46
C LYS A 337 4.20 1.74 -43.00
N GLU A 338 4.21 0.53 -42.50
CA GLU A 338 3.77 0.23 -41.14
C GLU A 338 4.78 0.74 -40.11
N SER A 339 6.06 0.64 -40.42
CA SER A 339 7.13 1.24 -39.62
C SER A 339 6.93 2.75 -39.45
N GLN A 340 6.65 3.46 -40.58
CA GLN A 340 6.41 4.91 -40.55
C GLN A 340 5.20 5.27 -39.66
N LEU A 341 4.09 4.51 -39.78
CA LEU A 341 2.91 4.74 -38.92
C LEU A 341 3.23 4.60 -37.42
N CYS A 342 4.15 3.68 -37.06
CA CYS A 342 4.57 3.55 -35.66
C CYS A 342 5.36 4.77 -35.21
N PHE A 343 6.27 5.30 -36.01
CA PHE A 343 7.02 6.51 -35.69
C PHE A 343 6.13 7.76 -35.65
N ASP A 344 5.18 7.89 -36.58
CA ASP A 344 4.18 8.97 -36.57
C ASP A 344 3.35 8.95 -35.26
N LYS A 345 3.03 7.74 -34.73
CA LYS A 345 2.35 7.60 -33.42
C LYS A 345 3.23 8.04 -32.26
N VAL A 346 4.52 7.75 -32.28
CA VAL A 346 5.49 8.27 -31.30
C VAL A 346 5.51 9.79 -31.27
N ASP A 347 5.57 10.41 -32.47
CA ASP A 347 5.57 11.88 -32.60
C ASP A 347 4.25 12.48 -32.09
N GLN A 348 3.12 11.82 -32.35
CA GLN A 348 1.82 12.23 -31.82
C GLN A 348 1.79 12.19 -30.30
N LEU A 349 2.20 11.08 -29.67
CA LEU A 349 2.20 10.93 -28.22
C LEU A 349 3.12 11.95 -27.54
N ASN A 350 4.26 12.26 -28.14
CA ASN A 350 5.19 13.28 -27.64
C ASN A 350 4.58 14.69 -27.70
N ASN A 351 3.88 15.01 -28.79
CA ASN A 351 3.19 16.28 -28.93
C ASN A 351 2.06 16.42 -27.91
N GLU A 352 1.25 15.37 -27.69
CA GLU A 352 0.16 15.38 -26.69
C GLU A 352 0.70 15.57 -25.27
N LYS A 353 1.82 14.89 -24.89
CA LYS A 353 2.48 15.12 -23.60
C LYS A 353 2.96 16.56 -23.43
N THR A 354 3.52 17.14 -24.49
CA THR A 354 4.01 18.53 -24.47
C THR A 354 2.85 19.52 -24.32
N VAL A 355 1.74 19.31 -25.02
CA VAL A 355 0.53 20.15 -24.91
C VAL A 355 -0.04 20.06 -23.49
N ASN A 356 -0.26 18.84 -22.98
CA ASN A 356 -0.78 18.61 -21.62
C ASN A 356 0.12 19.24 -20.54
N PHE A 357 1.44 19.20 -20.70
CA PHE A 357 2.40 19.85 -19.81
C PHE A 357 2.27 21.38 -19.85
N VAL A 358 2.17 21.98 -21.04
CA VAL A 358 1.97 23.42 -21.23
C VAL A 358 0.62 23.87 -20.64
N ASP A 359 -0.46 23.12 -20.88
CA ASP A 359 -1.79 23.41 -20.34
C ASP A 359 -1.79 23.34 -18.81
N SER A 360 -1.09 22.38 -18.22
CA SER A 360 -0.94 22.24 -16.76
C SER A 360 -0.20 23.44 -16.11
N ILE A 361 0.76 24.05 -16.82
CA ILE A 361 1.51 25.21 -16.34
C ILE A 361 0.75 26.52 -16.58
N THR A 362 0.09 26.63 -17.73
CA THR A 362 -0.54 27.89 -18.16
C THR A 362 -1.99 28.04 -17.71
N GLY A 363 -2.65 26.93 -17.29
CA GLY A 363 -4.08 26.89 -16.98
C GLY A 363 -4.99 27.15 -18.20
N ILE A 364 -4.43 27.14 -19.41
CA ILE A 364 -5.16 27.33 -20.69
C ILE A 364 -5.37 25.95 -21.30
N ASN A 365 -6.63 25.57 -21.44
CA ASN A 365 -6.98 24.32 -22.11
C ASN A 365 -6.88 24.54 -23.63
N SER A 366 -5.80 24.05 -24.28
CA SER A 366 -5.53 24.25 -25.72
C SER A 366 -6.44 23.42 -26.63
N ASN A 367 -7.36 22.65 -26.07
CA ASN A 367 -8.31 21.79 -26.78
C ASN A 367 -9.71 22.41 -27.00
N ASN A 368 -9.85 23.75 -26.97
CA ASN A 368 -11.09 24.45 -27.35
C ASN A 368 -10.97 25.11 -28.72
#